data_c24723258fa0ccd149e1a36631196d3d
#
_entry.id   c24723258fa0ccd149e1a36631196d3d
#
_cell.length_a   1.000
_cell.length_b   1.000
_cell.length_c   1.000
_cell.angle_alpha   90.00
_cell.angle_beta   90.00
_cell.angle_gamma   90.00
#
_symmetry.space_group_name_H-M   'P 1'
#
loop_
_entity.id
_entity.type
_entity.pdbx_description
1 polymer ?
#
loop_
_entity_poly.entity_id
_entity_poly.type
_entity_poly.pdbx_seq_one_letter_code
_entity_poly.pdbx_strand_id
1 'polypeptide(L)'
;FIGMAESILRDEAKLEDNLRQKNILLKEVHHRVKNNLQLISSIMNMQIRQASTQDAKRVLQRLQDRILSLATVHKSLYQNDSLTRVDGGMLTNEIVNQLLSVGLPSGSGVKIIQHYDAIQLDPDDAAPLTLLVSEAITNAMKYVAIGENADSFIELNLSYTGAESARLLVKNTTGGGQDEPGTGLGSRLINAFSRHLNGRVEANEEDGVYTLCVEFHVPLQSKEVYDY
;
A
#
# COMPACT_ATOMS: atom_id res chain seq x y z
N PHE A 1 -34.31 39.69 -13.84
CA PHE A 1 -33.60 39.22 -12.64
C PHE A 1 -34.26 37.94 -12.02
N ILE A 2 -35.62 37.90 -11.89
CA ILE A 2 -36.30 36.75 -11.29
C ILE A 2 -36.07 35.46 -12.11
N GLY A 3 -36.22 35.46 -13.42
CA GLY A 3 -36.02 34.29 -14.27
C GLY A 3 -34.58 33.75 -14.29
N MET A 4 -33.59 34.62 -14.05
CA MET A 4 -32.18 34.19 -13.96
C MET A 4 -31.90 33.51 -12.63
N ALA A 5 -32.49 33.98 -11.52
CA ALA A 5 -32.39 33.32 -10.21
C ALA A 5 -33.04 31.93 -10.21
N GLU A 6 -34.22 31.80 -10.83
CA GLU A 6 -34.89 30.49 -10.98
C GLU A 6 -34.10 29.50 -11.84
N SER A 7 -33.43 29.99 -12.90
CA SER A 7 -32.58 29.15 -13.72
C SER A 7 -31.36 28.63 -12.94
N ILE A 8 -30.69 29.50 -12.17
CA ILE A 8 -29.54 29.15 -11.34
C ILE A 8 -29.93 28.09 -10.31
N LEU A 9 -31.02 28.28 -9.57
CA LEU A 9 -31.50 27.32 -8.57
C LEU A 9 -31.85 25.95 -9.21
N ARG A 10 -32.40 25.95 -10.40
CA ARG A 10 -32.73 24.71 -11.13
C ARG A 10 -31.48 23.99 -11.61
N ASP A 11 -30.47 24.73 -12.06
CA ASP A 11 -29.21 24.15 -12.52
C ASP A 11 -28.37 23.63 -11.34
N GLU A 12 -28.40 24.32 -10.20
CA GLU A 12 -27.79 23.88 -8.94
C GLU A 12 -28.44 22.57 -8.43
N ALA A 13 -29.75 22.48 -8.40
CA ALA A 13 -30.47 21.26 -8.02
C ALA A 13 -30.17 20.08 -8.95
N LYS A 14 -30.03 20.31 -10.27
CA LYS A 14 -29.61 19.28 -11.21
C LYS A 14 -28.17 18.83 -10.99
N LEU A 15 -27.27 19.77 -10.67
CA LEU A 15 -25.88 19.45 -10.37
C LEU A 15 -25.76 18.59 -9.13
N GLU A 16 -26.49 18.93 -8.07
CA GLU A 16 -26.55 18.12 -6.83
C GLU A 16 -27.07 16.72 -7.08
N ASP A 17 -28.15 16.57 -7.87
CA ASP A 17 -28.71 15.24 -8.20
C ASP A 17 -27.73 14.42 -9.04
N ASN A 18 -27.07 15.02 -10.02
CA ASN A 18 -26.02 14.37 -10.81
C ASN A 18 -24.84 13.91 -9.96
N LEU A 19 -24.40 14.74 -9.00
CA LEU A 19 -23.32 14.38 -8.07
C LEU A 19 -23.73 13.21 -7.18
N ARG A 20 -24.98 13.24 -6.66
CA ARG A 20 -25.53 12.15 -5.85
C ARG A 20 -25.61 10.84 -6.64
N GLN A 21 -26.12 10.87 -7.87
CA GLN A 21 -26.18 9.69 -8.74
C GLN A 21 -24.79 9.15 -9.07
N LYS A 22 -23.83 10.03 -9.37
CA LYS A 22 -22.43 9.66 -9.61
C LYS A 22 -21.82 8.95 -8.40
N ASN A 23 -22.07 9.46 -7.19
CA ASN A 23 -21.56 8.86 -5.96
C ASN A 23 -22.18 7.48 -5.68
N ILE A 24 -23.48 7.29 -5.96
CA ILE A 24 -24.14 5.98 -5.85
C ILE A 24 -23.51 4.97 -6.84
N LEU A 25 -23.31 5.37 -8.08
CA LEU A 25 -22.68 4.51 -9.10
C LEU A 25 -21.23 4.15 -8.73
N LEU A 26 -20.47 5.10 -8.21
CA LEU A 26 -19.12 4.84 -7.72
C LEU A 26 -19.12 3.82 -6.58
N LYS A 27 -19.99 3.97 -5.59
CA LYS A 27 -20.13 2.99 -4.48
C LYS A 27 -20.45 1.58 -5.02
N GLU A 28 -21.35 1.47 -5.99
CA GLU A 28 -21.66 0.16 -6.61
C GLU A 28 -20.45 -0.45 -7.34
N VAL A 29 -19.71 0.35 -8.11
CA VAL A 29 -18.48 -0.10 -8.77
C VAL A 29 -17.48 -0.62 -7.74
N HIS A 30 -17.30 0.08 -6.63
CA HIS A 30 -16.40 -0.33 -5.56
C HIS A 30 -16.84 -1.63 -4.87
N HIS A 31 -18.13 -1.79 -4.63
CA HIS A 31 -18.66 -3.06 -4.11
C HIS A 31 -18.38 -4.23 -5.07
N ARG A 32 -18.53 -4.01 -6.38
CA ARG A 32 -18.24 -5.03 -7.39
C ARG A 32 -16.75 -5.34 -7.48
N VAL A 33 -15.87 -4.35 -7.44
CA VAL A 33 -14.41 -4.56 -7.43
C VAL A 33 -14.01 -5.39 -6.20
N LYS A 34 -14.48 -5.04 -5.00
CA LYS A 34 -14.24 -5.82 -3.79
C LYS A 34 -14.67 -7.29 -3.95
N ASN A 35 -15.90 -7.52 -4.46
CA ASN A 35 -16.43 -8.86 -4.66
C ASN A 35 -15.59 -9.66 -5.66
N ASN A 36 -15.14 -9.02 -6.75
CA ASN A 36 -14.26 -9.63 -7.74
C ASN A 36 -12.89 -9.99 -7.16
N LEU A 37 -12.29 -9.12 -6.33
CA LEU A 37 -11.01 -9.42 -5.66
C LEU A 37 -11.15 -10.58 -4.68
N GLN A 38 -12.26 -10.68 -3.95
CA GLN A 38 -12.55 -11.83 -3.07
C GLN A 38 -12.73 -13.13 -3.87
N LEU A 39 -13.41 -13.08 -5.01
CA LEU A 39 -13.56 -14.24 -5.90
C LEU A 39 -12.21 -14.69 -6.45
N ILE A 40 -11.38 -13.77 -6.93
CA ILE A 40 -10.03 -14.06 -7.42
C ILE A 40 -9.19 -14.69 -6.31
N SER A 41 -9.23 -14.14 -5.08
CA SER A 41 -8.52 -14.71 -3.93
C SER A 41 -8.98 -16.14 -3.62
N SER A 42 -10.28 -16.43 -3.73
CA SER A 42 -10.83 -17.78 -3.55
C SER A 42 -10.35 -18.76 -4.62
N ILE A 43 -10.32 -18.32 -5.89
CA ILE A 43 -9.78 -19.12 -7.00
C ILE A 43 -8.28 -19.38 -6.79
N MET A 44 -7.51 -18.38 -6.37
CA MET A 44 -6.09 -18.53 -6.07
C MET A 44 -5.84 -19.57 -4.97
N ASN A 45 -6.64 -19.54 -3.89
CA ASN A 45 -6.57 -20.58 -2.83
C ASN A 45 -6.77 -21.99 -3.38
N MET A 46 -7.69 -22.15 -4.32
CA MET A 46 -7.93 -23.44 -4.98
C MET A 46 -6.72 -23.87 -5.82
N GLN A 47 -6.14 -22.94 -6.59
CA GLN A 47 -4.95 -23.20 -7.41
C GLN A 47 -3.71 -23.52 -6.56
N ILE A 48 -3.51 -22.85 -5.42
CA ILE A 48 -2.43 -23.15 -4.47
C ILE A 48 -2.53 -24.58 -3.95
N ARG A 49 -3.76 -25.04 -3.62
CA ARG A 49 -3.97 -26.43 -3.17
C ARG A 49 -3.70 -27.47 -4.24
N GLN A 50 -3.94 -27.15 -5.51
CA GLN A 50 -3.75 -28.02 -6.66
C GLN A 50 -2.33 -27.98 -7.24
N ALA A 51 -1.54 -26.97 -6.89
CA ALA A 51 -0.18 -26.83 -7.40
C ALA A 51 0.69 -28.01 -6.99
N SER A 52 1.33 -28.63 -7.97
CA SER A 52 2.13 -29.85 -7.80
C SER A 52 3.56 -29.60 -7.34
N THR A 53 4.07 -28.39 -7.52
CA THR A 53 5.43 -28.00 -7.13
C THR A 53 5.42 -26.93 -6.05
N GLN A 54 6.44 -26.96 -5.17
CA GLN A 54 6.57 -25.97 -4.10
C GLN A 54 6.80 -24.57 -4.65
N ASP A 55 7.50 -24.45 -5.77
CA ASP A 55 7.75 -23.16 -6.44
C ASP A 55 6.46 -22.56 -7.00
N ALA A 56 5.60 -23.36 -7.64
CA ALA A 56 4.30 -22.90 -8.09
C ALA A 56 3.43 -22.44 -6.92
N LYS A 57 3.43 -23.15 -5.80
CA LYS A 57 2.72 -22.73 -4.58
C LYS A 57 3.21 -21.37 -4.08
N ARG A 58 4.54 -21.19 -3.98
CA ARG A 58 5.14 -19.92 -3.54
C ARG A 58 4.76 -18.75 -4.45
N VAL A 59 4.78 -18.96 -5.78
CA VAL A 59 4.40 -17.91 -6.74
C VAL A 59 2.94 -17.54 -6.60
N LEU A 60 2.06 -18.52 -6.48
CA LEU A 60 0.62 -18.31 -6.33
C LEU A 60 0.28 -17.64 -4.99
N GLN A 61 0.95 -18.00 -3.90
CA GLN A 61 0.80 -17.35 -2.60
C GLN A 61 1.17 -15.86 -2.68
N ARG A 62 2.31 -15.52 -3.29
CA ARG A 62 2.70 -14.12 -3.48
C ARG A 62 1.68 -13.33 -4.30
N LEU A 63 1.11 -13.94 -5.35
CA LEU A 63 0.04 -13.29 -6.13
C LEU A 63 -1.21 -13.07 -5.28
N GLN A 64 -1.56 -14.04 -4.44
CA GLN A 64 -2.69 -13.94 -3.52
C GLN A 64 -2.50 -12.81 -2.51
N ASP A 65 -1.32 -12.70 -1.89
CA ASP A 65 -0.99 -11.65 -0.92
C ASP A 65 -1.14 -10.26 -1.54
N ARG A 66 -0.74 -10.09 -2.81
CA ARG A 66 -0.93 -8.84 -3.57
C ARG A 66 -2.40 -8.53 -3.82
N ILE A 67 -3.20 -9.54 -4.18
CA ILE A 67 -4.63 -9.36 -4.39
C ILE A 67 -5.33 -8.97 -3.10
N LEU A 68 -4.94 -9.56 -1.97
CA LEU A 68 -5.46 -9.21 -0.65
C LEU A 68 -5.06 -7.79 -0.23
N SER A 69 -3.83 -7.39 -0.49
CA SER A 69 -3.37 -6.01 -0.26
C SER A 69 -4.18 -5.01 -1.08
N LEU A 70 -4.41 -5.28 -2.37
CA LEU A 70 -5.28 -4.47 -3.24
C LEU A 70 -6.73 -4.41 -2.71
N ALA A 71 -7.26 -5.52 -2.22
CA ALA A 71 -8.62 -5.56 -1.66
C ALA A 71 -8.74 -4.71 -0.39
N THR A 72 -7.70 -4.72 0.45
CA THR A 72 -7.63 -3.90 1.67
C THR A 72 -7.60 -2.41 1.33
N VAL A 73 -6.75 -2.01 0.38
CA VAL A 73 -6.70 -0.63 -0.13
C VAL A 73 -8.05 -0.19 -0.66
N HIS A 74 -8.62 -1.01 -1.53
CA HIS A 74 -9.90 -0.68 -2.14
C HIS A 74 -11.00 -0.50 -1.07
N LYS A 75 -10.94 -1.29 0.01
CA LYS A 75 -11.85 -1.14 1.14
C LYS A 75 -11.60 0.18 1.89
N SER A 76 -10.36 0.49 2.25
CA SER A 76 -9.99 1.69 3.01
C SER A 76 -10.27 2.98 2.25
N LEU A 77 -10.02 3.00 0.92
CA LEU A 77 -10.26 4.15 0.06
C LEU A 77 -11.73 4.56 -0.04
N TYR A 78 -12.65 3.59 -0.01
CA TYR A 78 -14.05 3.83 -0.37
C TYR A 78 -15.03 3.61 0.77
N GLN A 79 -14.56 3.36 2.00
CA GLN A 79 -15.39 3.34 3.21
C GLN A 79 -15.70 4.73 3.77
N ASN A 80 -14.84 5.71 3.49
CA ASN A 80 -15.06 7.09 3.93
C ASN A 80 -15.67 7.93 2.80
N ASP A 81 -16.73 8.66 3.11
CA ASP A 81 -17.47 9.50 2.14
C ASP A 81 -16.67 10.70 1.58
N SER A 82 -15.44 10.93 2.03
CA SER A 82 -14.56 12.00 1.53
C SER A 82 -13.59 11.43 0.49
N LEU A 83 -14.01 11.46 -0.77
CA LEU A 83 -13.26 10.99 -1.95
C LEU A 83 -12.06 11.88 -2.36
N THR A 84 -11.65 12.84 -1.53
CA THR A 84 -10.68 13.84 -1.96
C THR A 84 -9.23 13.51 -1.65
N ARG A 85 -8.95 12.83 -0.53
CA ARG A 85 -7.58 12.45 -0.16
C ARG A 85 -7.55 11.24 0.77
N VAL A 86 -6.43 10.51 0.73
CA VAL A 86 -6.19 9.28 1.48
C VAL A 86 -5.01 9.49 2.41
N ASP A 87 -5.15 9.11 3.68
CA ASP A 87 -4.03 9.07 4.62
C ASP A 87 -3.13 7.85 4.33
N GLY A 88 -2.00 8.12 3.66
CA GLY A 88 -1.00 7.10 3.31
C GLY A 88 -0.33 6.46 4.53
N GLY A 89 -0.21 7.20 5.64
CA GLY A 89 0.34 6.66 6.89
C GLY A 89 -0.58 5.64 7.52
N MET A 90 -1.87 5.96 7.68
CA MET A 90 -2.87 5.00 8.18
C MET A 90 -2.96 3.76 7.28
N LEU A 91 -2.99 3.95 5.97
CA LEU A 91 -3.04 2.87 4.99
C LEU A 91 -1.81 1.95 5.10
N THR A 92 -0.61 2.55 5.19
CA THR A 92 0.65 1.81 5.36
C THR A 92 0.64 1.01 6.67
N ASN A 93 0.21 1.61 7.78
CA ASN A 93 0.13 0.95 9.07
C ASN A 93 -0.81 -0.28 9.04
N GLU A 94 -1.99 -0.14 8.44
CA GLU A 94 -2.97 -1.25 8.32
C GLU A 94 -2.38 -2.44 7.56
N ILE A 95 -1.76 -2.17 6.41
CA ILE A 95 -1.20 -3.21 5.54
C ILE A 95 0.00 -3.90 6.20
N VAL A 96 0.92 -3.13 6.77
CA VAL A 96 2.12 -3.66 7.42
C VAL A 96 1.74 -4.56 8.58
N ASN A 97 0.81 -4.12 9.46
CA ASN A 97 0.36 -4.92 10.58
C ASN A 97 -0.33 -6.21 10.13
N GLN A 98 -1.14 -6.16 9.07
CA GLN A 98 -1.76 -7.35 8.50
C GLN A 98 -0.71 -8.35 7.97
N LEU A 99 0.30 -7.89 7.22
CA LEU A 99 1.34 -8.75 6.66
C LEU A 99 2.25 -9.32 7.74
N LEU A 100 2.66 -8.52 8.73
CA LEU A 100 3.49 -8.97 9.85
C LEU A 100 2.79 -10.04 10.69
N SER A 101 1.48 -9.90 10.93
CA SER A 101 0.70 -10.86 11.71
C SER A 101 0.62 -12.26 11.08
N VAL A 102 0.74 -12.35 9.76
CA VAL A 102 0.69 -13.61 9.01
C VAL A 102 2.09 -14.13 8.67
N GLY A 103 3.03 -13.22 8.37
CA GLY A 103 4.33 -13.57 7.80
C GLY A 103 5.44 -13.81 8.81
N LEU A 104 5.35 -13.27 10.04
CA LEU A 104 6.36 -13.49 11.07
C LEU A 104 5.86 -14.54 12.09
N PRO A 105 6.65 -15.60 12.37
CA PRO A 105 6.31 -16.54 13.41
C PRO A 105 6.23 -15.86 14.79
N SER A 106 5.24 -16.24 15.59
CA SER A 106 5.15 -15.79 16.98
C SER A 106 6.42 -16.20 17.74
N GLY A 107 7.09 -15.22 18.37
CA GLY A 107 8.35 -15.48 19.09
C GLY A 107 9.60 -15.49 18.21
N SER A 108 9.53 -14.96 16.98
CA SER A 108 10.71 -14.85 16.08
C SER A 108 11.87 -14.03 16.63
N GLY A 109 11.65 -13.22 17.69
CA GLY A 109 12.67 -12.33 18.27
C GLY A 109 12.96 -11.08 17.39
N VAL A 110 12.31 -10.95 16.25
CA VAL A 110 12.52 -9.79 15.36
C VAL A 110 11.86 -8.55 15.94
N LYS A 111 12.64 -7.49 16.14
CA LYS A 111 12.14 -6.18 16.60
C LYS A 111 11.51 -5.43 15.44
N ILE A 112 10.26 -5.02 15.59
CA ILE A 112 9.53 -4.22 14.58
C ILE A 112 9.53 -2.77 15.02
N ILE A 113 10.01 -1.87 14.14
CA ILE A 113 10.07 -0.43 14.35
C ILE A 113 9.25 0.23 13.24
N GLN A 114 8.24 1.01 13.61
CA GLN A 114 7.33 1.65 12.66
C GLN A 114 7.16 3.12 12.99
N HIS A 115 7.20 3.96 11.95
CA HIS A 115 6.88 5.38 12.02
C HIS A 115 6.20 5.82 10.73
N TYR A 116 5.04 6.46 10.83
CA TYR A 116 4.24 6.90 9.68
C TYR A 116 3.69 8.29 9.91
N ASP A 117 4.08 9.23 9.05
CA ASP A 117 3.45 10.54 8.96
C ASP A 117 2.08 10.43 8.27
N ALA A 118 1.15 11.30 8.59
CA ALA A 118 -0.17 11.39 7.95
C ALA A 118 -0.05 12.01 6.54
N ILE A 119 0.53 11.25 5.59
CA ILE A 119 0.80 11.70 4.23
C ILE A 119 -0.48 11.70 3.42
N GLN A 120 -0.89 12.87 2.94
CA GLN A 120 -2.07 13.02 2.10
C GLN A 120 -1.76 12.61 0.66
N LEU A 121 -2.45 11.60 0.15
CA LEU A 121 -2.30 11.06 -1.20
C LEU A 121 -3.54 11.31 -2.03
N ASP A 122 -3.35 11.43 -3.33
CA ASP A 122 -4.46 11.29 -4.25
C ASP A 122 -4.93 9.80 -4.27
N PRO A 123 -6.23 9.53 -4.46
CA PRO A 123 -6.76 8.17 -4.46
C PRO A 123 -6.06 7.23 -5.45
N ASP A 124 -5.59 7.76 -6.59
CA ASP A 124 -4.90 6.99 -7.62
C ASP A 124 -3.49 6.53 -7.19
N ASP A 125 -2.87 7.22 -6.21
CA ASP A 125 -1.55 6.90 -5.69
C ASP A 125 -1.59 5.88 -4.54
N ALA A 126 -2.74 5.70 -3.91
CA ALA A 126 -2.89 4.82 -2.76
C ALA A 126 -2.63 3.34 -3.10
N ALA A 127 -3.12 2.84 -4.25
CA ALA A 127 -2.89 1.47 -4.68
C ALA A 127 -1.41 1.20 -5.03
N PRO A 128 -0.72 2.05 -5.81
CA PRO A 128 0.72 1.94 -6.04
C PRO A 128 1.54 1.94 -4.75
N LEU A 129 1.26 2.87 -3.80
CA LEU A 129 1.95 2.90 -2.52
C LEU A 129 1.76 1.60 -1.74
N THR A 130 0.53 1.11 -1.67
CA THR A 130 0.22 -0.14 -0.97
C THR A 130 0.98 -1.33 -1.53
N LEU A 131 0.99 -1.47 -2.85
CA LEU A 131 1.70 -2.56 -3.50
C LEU A 131 3.22 -2.44 -3.29
N LEU A 132 3.75 -1.21 -3.32
CA LEU A 132 5.15 -0.92 -2.99
C LEU A 132 5.48 -1.37 -1.56
N VAL A 133 4.69 -0.93 -0.58
CA VAL A 133 4.84 -1.31 0.84
C VAL A 133 4.73 -2.82 1.03
N SER A 134 3.74 -3.47 0.40
CA SER A 134 3.54 -4.91 0.50
C SER A 134 4.74 -5.69 -0.01
N GLU A 135 5.31 -5.31 -1.15
CA GLU A 135 6.52 -5.94 -1.68
C GLU A 135 7.74 -5.69 -0.80
N ALA A 136 7.91 -4.45 -0.30
CA ALA A 136 9.03 -4.09 0.55
C ALA A 136 9.02 -4.87 1.88
N ILE A 137 7.86 -4.93 2.56
CA ILE A 137 7.74 -5.65 3.84
C ILE A 137 7.83 -7.17 3.65
N THR A 138 7.26 -7.72 2.58
CA THR A 138 7.37 -9.15 2.27
C THR A 138 8.83 -9.54 2.01
N ASN A 139 9.58 -8.70 1.31
CA ASN A 139 11.01 -8.90 1.12
C ASN A 139 11.77 -8.79 2.46
N ALA A 140 11.48 -7.78 3.27
CA ALA A 140 12.10 -7.63 4.58
C ALA A 140 11.87 -8.86 5.48
N MET A 141 10.65 -9.37 5.56
CA MET A 141 10.32 -10.59 6.32
C MET A 141 11.01 -11.84 5.78
N LYS A 142 11.19 -11.93 4.45
CA LYS A 142 11.85 -13.07 3.82
C LYS A 142 13.34 -13.13 4.13
N TYR A 143 14.00 -11.97 4.19
CA TYR A 143 15.45 -11.87 4.29
C TYR A 143 15.95 -11.48 5.68
N VAL A 144 15.06 -11.12 6.62
CA VAL A 144 15.47 -10.80 7.98
C VAL A 144 16.15 -12.01 8.63
N ALA A 145 17.27 -11.75 9.30
CA ALA A 145 17.95 -12.78 10.09
C ALA A 145 17.04 -13.24 11.24
N ILE A 146 16.79 -14.53 11.34
CA ILE A 146 16.06 -15.12 12.45
C ILE A 146 17.01 -16.05 13.20
N GLY A 147 17.27 -15.81 14.50
CA GLY A 147 18.16 -16.64 15.31
C GLY A 147 18.29 -16.15 16.73
N GLU A 148 18.64 -17.03 17.67
CA GLU A 148 18.67 -16.77 19.14
C GLU A 148 19.64 -15.66 19.59
N ASN A 149 20.62 -15.28 18.75
CA ASN A 149 21.67 -14.29 19.07
C ASN A 149 21.69 -13.10 18.11
N ALA A 150 20.70 -12.90 17.28
CA ALA A 150 20.69 -11.80 16.33
C ALA A 150 19.84 -10.64 16.89
N ASP A 151 20.39 -9.45 16.98
CA ASP A 151 19.64 -8.19 17.15
C ASP A 151 18.87 -7.90 15.88
N SER A 152 17.95 -8.82 15.54
CA SER A 152 17.19 -8.78 14.29
C SER A 152 16.08 -7.74 14.33
N PHE A 153 15.99 -6.92 13.31
CA PHE A 153 14.95 -5.92 13.21
C PHE A 153 14.42 -5.74 11.79
N ILE A 154 13.21 -5.24 11.72
CA ILE A 154 12.60 -4.64 10.52
C ILE A 154 12.13 -3.24 10.91
N GLU A 155 12.60 -2.24 10.18
CA GLU A 155 12.23 -0.84 10.37
C GLU A 155 11.48 -0.34 9.13
N LEU A 156 10.34 0.30 9.34
CA LEU A 156 9.59 1.00 8.31
C LEU A 156 9.36 2.44 8.74
N ASN A 157 9.69 3.35 7.85
CA ASN A 157 9.45 4.78 8.05
C ASN A 157 8.83 5.36 6.79
N LEU A 158 7.67 5.98 6.93
CA LEU A 158 7.02 6.77 5.88
C LEU A 158 6.92 8.20 6.37
N SER A 159 7.69 9.11 5.79
CA SER A 159 7.79 10.48 6.29
C SER A 159 7.87 11.51 5.16
N TYR A 160 7.41 12.73 5.46
CA TYR A 160 7.66 13.86 4.58
C TYR A 160 9.16 14.19 4.51
N THR A 161 9.68 14.47 3.32
CA THR A 161 11.05 14.98 3.09
C THR A 161 11.04 16.43 2.61
N GLY A 162 9.88 16.95 2.25
CA GLY A 162 9.66 18.31 1.79
C GLY A 162 8.17 18.62 1.66
N ALA A 163 7.83 19.77 1.11
CA ALA A 163 6.44 20.22 0.97
C ALA A 163 5.63 19.34 0.00
N GLU A 164 6.26 18.76 -1.01
CA GLU A 164 5.65 17.95 -2.06
C GLU A 164 6.39 16.63 -2.25
N SER A 165 7.11 16.18 -1.24
CA SER A 165 7.89 14.94 -1.31
C SER A 165 7.79 14.14 -0.03
N ALA A 166 7.72 12.81 -0.19
CA ALA A 166 7.71 11.85 0.88
C ALA A 166 8.73 10.73 0.60
N ARG A 167 9.11 10.03 1.66
CA ARG A 167 10.04 8.92 1.61
C ARG A 167 9.48 7.72 2.34
N LEU A 168 9.49 6.57 1.67
CA LEU A 168 9.36 5.27 2.29
C LEU A 168 10.78 4.69 2.49
N LEU A 169 11.13 4.41 3.73
CA LEU A 169 12.37 3.75 4.11
C LEU A 169 12.02 2.41 4.75
N VAL A 170 12.59 1.33 4.22
CA VAL A 170 12.47 -0.02 4.79
C VAL A 170 13.87 -0.57 5.02
N LYS A 171 14.15 -0.98 6.26
CA LYS A 171 15.42 -1.61 6.63
C LYS A 171 15.15 -2.93 7.30
N ASN A 172 16.04 -3.88 7.08
CA ASN A 172 16.05 -5.12 7.84
C ASN A 172 17.48 -5.66 7.97
N THR A 173 17.74 -6.33 9.09
CA THR A 173 18.95 -7.13 9.23
C THR A 173 18.90 -8.30 8.25
N THR A 174 20.04 -8.62 7.60
CA THR A 174 20.16 -9.76 6.70
C THR A 174 20.85 -10.91 7.40
N GLY A 175 20.33 -12.13 7.27
CA GLY A 175 21.03 -13.34 7.69
C GLY A 175 22.03 -13.71 6.60
N GLY A 176 23.31 -13.81 6.91
CA GLY A 176 24.37 -14.19 5.96
C GLY A 176 24.25 -15.61 5.36
N GLY A 177 23.02 -16.12 5.21
CA GLY A 177 22.71 -17.38 4.57
C GLY A 177 22.61 -17.22 3.05
N GLN A 178 22.99 -18.26 2.34
CA GLN A 178 22.93 -18.33 0.87
C GLN A 178 21.53 -17.97 0.38
N ASP A 179 21.44 -16.81 -0.25
CA ASP A 179 20.22 -16.37 -0.93
C ASP A 179 19.84 -17.41 -2.01
N GLU A 180 18.69 -18.05 -1.84
CA GLU A 180 18.02 -18.58 -3.02
C GLU A 180 17.82 -17.38 -3.98
N PRO A 181 18.34 -17.46 -5.21
CA PRO A 181 18.23 -16.33 -6.14
C PRO A 181 16.77 -15.97 -6.30
N GLY A 182 16.42 -14.80 -5.79
CA GLY A 182 15.06 -14.27 -5.93
C GLY A 182 14.76 -14.13 -7.42
N THR A 183 13.53 -14.37 -7.83
CA THR A 183 13.10 -14.23 -9.25
C THR A 183 13.30 -12.82 -9.82
N GLY A 184 13.80 -11.87 -9.03
CA GLY A 184 13.93 -10.45 -9.39
C GLY A 184 12.58 -9.74 -9.64
N LEU A 185 11.48 -10.47 -9.46
CA LEU A 185 10.15 -9.92 -9.70
C LEU A 185 9.77 -8.84 -8.69
N GLY A 186 10.12 -9.01 -7.40
CA GLY A 186 9.86 -8.02 -6.35
C GLY A 186 10.51 -6.67 -6.67
N SER A 187 11.80 -6.66 -7.02
CA SER A 187 12.51 -5.44 -7.39
C SER A 187 11.92 -4.76 -8.64
N ARG A 188 11.47 -5.54 -9.62
CA ARG A 188 10.79 -4.99 -10.81
C ARG A 188 9.47 -4.32 -10.45
N LEU A 189 8.72 -4.89 -9.51
CA LEU A 189 7.45 -4.34 -9.04
C LEU A 189 7.66 -3.08 -8.20
N ILE A 190 8.61 -3.09 -7.27
CA ILE A 190 9.00 -1.91 -6.50
C ILE A 190 9.34 -0.76 -7.46
N ASN A 191 10.16 -1.01 -8.49
CA ASN A 191 10.50 -0.02 -9.50
C ASN A 191 9.27 0.44 -10.31
N ALA A 192 8.34 -0.46 -10.65
CA ALA A 192 7.15 -0.12 -11.41
C ALA A 192 6.19 0.77 -10.60
N PHE A 193 5.96 0.43 -9.32
CA PHE A 193 5.08 1.22 -8.43
C PHE A 193 5.72 2.56 -8.06
N SER A 194 7.05 2.59 -7.83
CA SER A 194 7.75 3.85 -7.61
C SER A 194 7.63 4.80 -8.80
N ARG A 195 7.76 4.30 -10.02
CA ARG A 195 7.57 5.14 -11.23
C ARG A 195 6.15 5.70 -11.33
N HIS A 196 5.15 4.93 -10.91
CA HIS A 196 3.77 5.41 -10.89
C HIS A 196 3.59 6.58 -9.93
N LEU A 197 4.28 6.53 -8.78
CA LEU A 197 4.34 7.61 -7.79
C LEU A 197 5.31 8.75 -8.18
N ASN A 198 5.82 8.77 -9.41
CA ASN A 198 6.87 9.69 -9.86
C ASN A 198 8.10 9.68 -8.93
N GLY A 199 8.43 8.50 -8.40
CA GLY A 199 9.44 8.30 -7.40
C GLY A 199 10.75 7.73 -7.92
N ARG A 200 11.76 7.76 -7.04
CA ARG A 200 13.09 7.19 -7.25
C ARG A 200 13.36 6.13 -6.20
N VAL A 201 13.93 5.00 -6.63
CA VAL A 201 14.30 3.86 -5.76
C VAL A 201 15.82 3.81 -5.63
N GLU A 202 16.27 3.66 -4.40
CA GLU A 202 17.64 3.34 -4.04
C GLU A 202 17.62 2.14 -3.08
N ALA A 203 18.51 1.19 -3.31
CA ALA A 203 18.65 0.04 -2.43
C ALA A 203 20.12 -0.30 -2.28
N ASN A 204 20.55 -0.56 -1.05
CA ASN A 204 21.90 -0.99 -0.70
C ASN A 204 21.86 -2.01 0.44
N GLU A 205 22.93 -2.74 0.57
CA GLU A 205 23.20 -3.61 1.71
C GLU A 205 24.58 -3.26 2.26
N GLU A 206 24.64 -2.91 3.54
CA GLU A 206 25.86 -2.51 4.24
C GLU A 206 25.81 -3.03 5.67
N ASP A 207 26.91 -3.59 6.16
CA ASP A 207 27.06 -4.12 7.52
C ASP A 207 25.94 -5.10 7.96
N GLY A 208 25.45 -5.93 7.04
CA GLY A 208 24.38 -6.89 7.33
C GLY A 208 23.00 -6.25 7.50
N VAL A 209 22.82 -5.03 6.99
CA VAL A 209 21.54 -4.33 6.94
C VAL A 209 21.20 -4.00 5.50
N TYR A 210 20.10 -4.54 5.01
CA TYR A 210 19.49 -4.13 3.75
C TYR A 210 18.65 -2.88 3.95
N THR A 211 18.80 -1.90 3.09
CA THR A 211 18.05 -0.64 3.09
C THR A 211 17.41 -0.42 1.74
N LEU A 212 16.10 -0.26 1.72
CA LEU A 212 15.32 0.21 0.58
C LEU A 212 14.80 1.62 0.88
N CYS A 213 15.11 2.56 0.00
CA CYS A 213 14.65 3.93 0.07
C CYS A 213 13.88 4.27 -1.20
N VAL A 214 12.64 4.76 -1.06
CA VAL A 214 11.83 5.23 -2.17
C VAL A 214 11.38 6.64 -1.86
N GLU A 215 11.86 7.61 -2.63
CA GLU A 215 11.39 8.99 -2.60
C GLU A 215 10.36 9.19 -3.69
N PHE A 216 9.23 9.85 -3.37
CA PHE A 216 8.14 10.05 -4.31
C PHE A 216 7.43 11.38 -4.09
N HIS A 217 6.71 11.82 -5.12
CA HIS A 217 5.96 13.06 -5.09
C HIS A 217 4.63 12.86 -4.36
N VAL A 218 4.25 13.88 -3.59
CA VAL A 218 2.94 13.95 -2.90
C VAL A 218 2.33 15.33 -3.13
N PRO A 219 0.99 15.45 -3.16
CA PRO A 219 0.35 16.74 -3.30
C PRO A 219 0.72 17.69 -2.16
N LEU A 220 0.81 18.98 -2.47
CA LEU A 220 0.99 20.04 -1.46
C LEU A 220 0.02 19.87 -0.30
N GLN A 221 0.53 19.91 0.92
CA GLN A 221 -0.31 20.03 2.09
C GLN A 221 -1.07 21.37 1.98
N SER A 222 -2.37 21.31 1.74
CA SER A 222 -3.21 22.46 2.01
C SER A 222 -3.15 22.70 3.53
N LYS A 223 -2.47 23.76 3.96
CA LYS A 223 -2.67 24.29 5.32
C LYS A 223 -4.16 24.59 5.41
N GLU A 224 -4.91 23.79 6.16
CA GLU A 224 -6.21 24.23 6.65
C GLU A 224 -5.92 25.43 7.53
N VAL A 225 -6.14 26.62 6.96
CA VAL A 225 -6.21 27.86 7.72
C VAL A 225 -7.53 27.77 8.49
N TYR A 226 -7.47 27.31 9.73
CA TYR A 226 -8.55 27.53 10.68
C TYR A 226 -8.53 29.02 11.02
N ASP A 227 -9.28 29.82 10.26
CA ASP A 227 -9.67 31.15 10.70
C ASP A 227 -10.68 30.98 11.85
N TYR A 228 -10.25 31.42 13.05
CA TYR A 228 -11.08 31.57 14.24
C TYR A 228 -11.86 32.89 14.18
#